data_dabb4bd6f7b0cd2880bfcc8c4703b629
#
_entry.id   dabb4bd6f7b0cd2880bfcc8c4703b629
#
_cell.length_a   1.000
_cell.length_b   1.000
_cell.length_c   1.000
_cell.angle_alpha   90.00
_cell.angle_beta   90.00
_cell.angle_gamma   90.00
#
_symmetry.space_group_name_H-M   'P 1'
#
loop_
_entity.id
_entity.type
_entity.pdbx_description
1 polymer ?
#
loop_
_entity_poly.entity_id
_entity_poly.type
_entity_poly.pdbx_seq_one_letter_code
_entity_poly.pdbx_strand_id
1 'polypeptide(L)'
;VGLFLNRFLYVGIRHYFKNRDYLFNRVIILGYNDTAMKLASYFEEEGINTNLLGFVEDEVNVTELTPYPILSDIKNVLQVAKDLDVQEIFSTITPEQNEYIYTLMNQAEMECIRFKVVPNLSYFFSKPVIIDYIRDLPILSLRSEPLEDVGNRFKKRILDVVVSFLVVVFVLSWLIPILGLLIILESKGPIFFSQKRTGKNNQTFNCLKFRSM
;
A
#
# COMPACT_ATOMS: atom_id res chain seq x y z
N VAL A 1 -6.18 -19.60 28.06
CA VAL A 1 -7.64 -19.53 28.18
C VAL A 1 -8.12 -18.08 27.90
N GLY A 2 -7.49 -17.02 28.47
CA GLY A 2 -7.92 -15.62 28.29
C GLY A 2 -7.88 -15.10 26.85
N LEU A 3 -6.88 -15.50 26.04
CA LEU A 3 -6.77 -15.09 24.63
C LEU A 3 -7.87 -15.69 23.74
N PHE A 4 -8.30 -16.92 23.99
CA PHE A 4 -9.39 -17.56 23.27
C PHE A 4 -10.74 -16.91 23.62
N LEU A 5 -10.97 -16.61 24.89
CA LEU A 5 -12.20 -15.95 25.34
C LEU A 5 -12.32 -14.54 24.73
N ASN A 6 -11.24 -13.78 24.70
CA ASN A 6 -11.20 -12.44 24.10
C ASN A 6 -11.49 -12.50 22.58
N ARG A 7 -10.91 -13.49 21.88
CA ARG A 7 -11.15 -13.68 20.45
C ARG A 7 -12.58 -14.11 20.15
N PHE A 8 -13.15 -14.98 20.98
CA PHE A 8 -14.54 -15.43 20.82
C PHE A 8 -15.55 -14.31 21.12
N LEU A 9 -15.26 -13.50 22.15
CA LEU A 9 -16.03 -12.30 22.48
C LEU A 9 -15.95 -11.27 21.35
N TYR A 10 -14.76 -11.02 20.80
CA TYR A 10 -14.56 -10.11 19.68
C TYR A 10 -15.33 -10.56 18.42
N VAL A 11 -15.27 -11.85 18.07
CA VAL A 11 -15.99 -12.42 16.92
C VAL A 11 -17.50 -12.38 17.17
N GLY A 12 -17.97 -12.71 18.39
CA GLY A 12 -19.38 -12.65 18.76
C GLY A 12 -19.94 -11.23 18.74
N ILE A 13 -19.21 -10.28 19.29
CA ILE A 13 -19.56 -8.85 19.25
C ILE A 13 -19.59 -8.36 17.81
N ARG A 14 -18.59 -8.67 17.00
CA ARG A 14 -18.54 -8.32 15.58
C ARG A 14 -19.71 -8.90 14.79
N HIS A 15 -20.06 -10.16 15.05
CA HIS A 15 -21.22 -10.82 14.38
C HIS A 15 -22.56 -10.21 14.82
N TYR A 16 -22.70 -9.88 16.11
CA TYR A 16 -23.91 -9.22 16.64
C TYR A 16 -24.12 -7.83 16.08
N PHE A 17 -23.02 -7.08 15.89
CA PHE A 17 -23.06 -5.72 15.33
C PHE A 17 -23.10 -5.69 13.81
N LYS A 18 -22.65 -6.75 13.10
CA LYS A 18 -22.70 -6.84 11.64
C LYS A 18 -24.13 -6.76 11.05
N ASN A 19 -25.16 -7.09 11.84
CA ASN A 19 -26.55 -7.09 11.39
C ASN A 19 -27.35 -5.81 11.75
N ARG A 20 -26.69 -4.76 12.21
CA ARG A 20 -27.37 -3.49 12.49
C ARG A 20 -26.90 -2.43 11.50
N ASP A 21 -27.83 -1.93 10.69
CA ASP A 21 -27.64 -0.82 9.71
C ASP A 21 -27.00 0.44 10.29
N TYR A 22 -26.93 0.56 11.62
CA TYR A 22 -26.36 1.67 12.35
C TYR A 22 -24.83 1.80 12.30
N LEU A 23 -24.12 0.77 11.79
CA LEU A 23 -22.65 0.74 11.74
C LEU A 23 -22.10 0.90 10.33
N PHE A 24 -22.94 1.03 9.33
CA PHE A 24 -22.50 1.26 7.96
C PHE A 24 -22.48 2.75 7.67
N ASN A 25 -21.32 3.25 7.26
CA ASN A 25 -21.24 4.60 6.69
C ASN A 25 -22.00 4.62 5.37
N ARG A 26 -23.03 5.44 5.26
CA ARG A 26 -23.75 5.67 4.01
C ARG A 26 -22.92 6.56 3.12
N VAL A 27 -22.61 6.09 1.93
CA VAL A 27 -21.77 6.81 0.98
C VAL A 27 -22.45 6.96 -0.37
N ILE A 28 -22.11 8.02 -1.06
CA ILE A 28 -22.42 8.22 -2.47
C ILE A 28 -21.14 8.51 -3.25
N ILE A 29 -21.12 8.12 -4.51
CA ILE A 29 -20.02 8.39 -5.42
C ILE A 29 -20.46 9.45 -6.42
N LEU A 30 -19.72 10.54 -6.49
CA LEU A 30 -19.90 11.62 -7.44
C LEU A 30 -19.02 11.39 -8.66
N GLY A 31 -19.64 11.31 -9.82
CA GLY A 31 -19.03 10.92 -11.09
C GLY A 31 -19.31 9.46 -11.46
N TYR A 32 -19.52 9.20 -12.74
CA TYR A 32 -19.71 7.87 -13.29
C TYR A 32 -18.61 7.57 -14.32
N ASN A 33 -17.56 6.89 -13.88
CA ASN A 33 -16.38 6.53 -14.68
C ASN A 33 -15.74 5.24 -14.17
N ASP A 34 -14.71 4.74 -14.85
CA ASP A 34 -13.99 3.51 -14.48
C ASP A 34 -13.47 3.53 -13.04
N THR A 35 -13.06 4.70 -12.54
CA THR A 35 -12.61 4.86 -11.16
C THR A 35 -13.77 4.72 -10.18
N ALA A 36 -14.93 5.27 -10.51
CA ALA A 36 -16.15 5.15 -9.71
C ALA A 36 -16.61 3.69 -9.63
N MET A 37 -16.56 2.95 -10.74
CA MET A 37 -16.91 1.53 -10.78
C MET A 37 -15.95 0.66 -9.95
N LYS A 38 -14.64 0.94 -10.03
CA LYS A 38 -13.64 0.26 -9.17
C LYS A 38 -13.87 0.57 -7.70
N LEU A 39 -14.20 1.81 -7.37
CA LEU A 39 -14.49 2.21 -6.00
C LEU A 39 -15.77 1.53 -5.48
N ALA A 40 -16.81 1.44 -6.31
CA ALA A 40 -18.04 0.72 -5.97
C ALA A 40 -17.78 -0.76 -5.69
N SER A 41 -17.03 -1.45 -6.55
CA SER A 41 -16.66 -2.85 -6.33
C SER A 41 -15.84 -3.05 -5.03
N TYR A 42 -14.99 -2.10 -4.69
CA TYR A 42 -14.24 -2.13 -3.43
C TYR A 42 -15.17 -2.01 -2.20
N PHE A 43 -16.22 -1.20 -2.26
CA PHE A 43 -17.19 -1.10 -1.16
C PHE A 43 -18.06 -2.34 -0.99
N GLU A 44 -18.20 -3.17 -2.03
CA GLU A 44 -18.89 -4.46 -1.95
C GLU A 44 -18.07 -5.57 -1.28
N GLU A 45 -16.74 -5.40 -1.16
CA GLU A 45 -15.87 -6.39 -0.53
C GLU A 45 -16.24 -6.60 0.95
N GLU A 46 -16.24 -7.88 1.38
CA GLU A 46 -16.55 -8.22 2.76
C GLU A 46 -15.56 -7.58 3.75
N GLY A 47 -16.09 -6.89 4.73
CA GLY A 47 -15.31 -6.29 5.83
C GLY A 47 -15.19 -4.78 5.78
N ILE A 48 -15.68 -4.13 4.73
CA ILE A 48 -15.77 -2.68 4.65
C ILE A 48 -17.14 -2.28 5.21
N ASN A 49 -17.15 -1.49 6.28
CA ASN A 49 -18.39 -1.00 6.92
C ASN A 49 -18.95 0.21 6.13
N THR A 50 -19.17 0.03 4.83
CA THR A 50 -19.61 1.10 3.93
C THR A 50 -20.81 0.60 3.13
N ASN A 51 -21.88 1.38 3.10
CA ASN A 51 -23.08 1.12 2.31
C ASN A 51 -23.16 2.15 1.18
N LEU A 52 -22.86 1.73 -0.04
CA LEU A 52 -22.98 2.55 -1.23
C LEU A 52 -24.47 2.68 -1.62
N LEU A 53 -24.98 3.90 -1.59
CA LEU A 53 -26.37 4.18 -1.94
C LEU A 53 -26.58 4.35 -3.45
N GLY A 54 -25.60 4.90 -4.15
CA GLY A 54 -25.67 5.13 -5.59
C GLY A 54 -24.65 6.13 -6.10
N PHE A 55 -24.80 6.45 -7.38
CA PHE A 55 -23.99 7.45 -8.07
C PHE A 55 -24.73 8.78 -8.20
N VAL A 56 -23.96 9.85 -8.31
CA VAL A 56 -24.44 11.18 -8.65
C VAL A 56 -23.71 11.62 -9.91
N GLU A 57 -24.45 11.80 -11.00
CA GLU A 57 -23.91 12.22 -12.29
C GLU A 57 -25.03 12.84 -13.12
N ASP A 58 -24.68 13.73 -14.02
CA ASP A 58 -25.64 14.28 -14.97
C ASP A 58 -26.07 13.19 -15.96
N GLU A 59 -27.40 13.05 -16.22
CA GLU A 59 -27.95 11.99 -17.05
C GLU A 59 -27.32 11.88 -18.46
N VAL A 60 -26.82 12.99 -18.97
CA VAL A 60 -26.17 13.06 -20.30
C VAL A 60 -24.85 12.24 -20.33
N ASN A 61 -24.20 12.10 -19.21
CA ASN A 61 -22.88 11.42 -19.10
C ASN A 61 -23.00 9.92 -18.85
N VAL A 62 -24.20 9.42 -18.56
CA VAL A 62 -24.42 8.00 -18.25
C VAL A 62 -24.77 7.25 -19.51
N THR A 63 -23.83 6.48 -20.03
CA THR A 63 -23.98 5.73 -21.29
C THR A 63 -24.25 4.25 -21.09
N GLU A 64 -24.05 3.71 -19.89
CA GLU A 64 -24.16 2.29 -19.59
C GLU A 64 -25.13 2.00 -18.44
N LEU A 65 -25.69 0.78 -18.42
CA LEU A 65 -26.51 0.31 -17.30
C LEU A 65 -25.67 0.14 -16.05
N THR A 66 -26.09 0.79 -14.97
CA THR A 66 -25.38 0.72 -13.69
C THR A 66 -26.06 -0.26 -12.74
N PRO A 67 -25.30 -1.01 -11.92
CA PRO A 67 -25.87 -1.86 -10.86
C PRO A 67 -26.49 -1.04 -9.72
N TYR A 68 -26.12 0.23 -9.58
CA TYR A 68 -26.61 1.16 -8.57
C TYR A 68 -27.42 2.29 -9.20
N PRO A 69 -28.40 2.85 -8.48
CA PRO A 69 -29.20 3.96 -8.97
C PRO A 69 -28.36 5.23 -9.13
N ILE A 70 -28.71 6.03 -10.12
CA ILE A 70 -28.29 7.42 -10.22
C ILE A 70 -29.27 8.23 -9.38
N LEU A 71 -28.74 8.88 -8.34
CA LEU A 71 -29.57 9.52 -7.31
C LEU A 71 -30.00 10.94 -7.72
N SER A 72 -29.10 11.67 -8.36
CA SER A 72 -29.35 13.05 -8.80
C SER A 72 -28.24 13.58 -9.69
N ASP A 73 -28.46 14.80 -10.22
CA ASP A 73 -27.44 15.62 -10.85
C ASP A 73 -26.44 16.16 -9.83
N ILE A 74 -25.25 16.56 -10.30
CA ILE A 74 -24.16 17.10 -9.48
C ILE A 74 -24.61 18.30 -8.65
N LYS A 75 -25.49 19.15 -9.18
CA LYS A 75 -25.98 20.37 -8.50
C LYS A 75 -26.83 20.07 -7.26
N ASN A 76 -27.54 18.96 -7.28
CA ASN A 76 -28.48 18.58 -6.21
C ASN A 76 -27.90 17.58 -5.19
N VAL A 77 -26.63 17.23 -5.34
CA VAL A 77 -25.97 16.18 -4.53
C VAL A 77 -26.07 16.41 -3.02
N LEU A 78 -25.92 17.66 -2.55
CA LEU A 78 -25.98 17.96 -1.11
C LEU A 78 -27.39 17.80 -0.54
N GLN A 79 -28.41 18.13 -1.33
CA GLN A 79 -29.81 17.94 -0.91
C GLN A 79 -30.09 16.44 -0.73
N VAL A 80 -29.73 15.64 -1.75
CA VAL A 80 -29.89 14.19 -1.72
C VAL A 80 -29.06 13.54 -0.62
N ALA A 81 -27.84 14.05 -0.38
CA ALA A 81 -26.99 13.57 0.70
C ALA A 81 -27.62 13.80 2.09
N LYS A 82 -28.30 14.94 2.30
CA LYS A 82 -29.05 15.20 3.53
C LYS A 82 -30.29 14.30 3.66
N ASP A 83 -31.07 14.18 2.60
CA ASP A 83 -32.32 13.41 2.60
C ASP A 83 -32.06 11.91 2.85
N LEU A 84 -30.92 11.38 2.40
CA LEU A 84 -30.51 10.00 2.56
C LEU A 84 -29.58 9.75 3.78
N ASP A 85 -29.31 10.78 4.58
CA ASP A 85 -28.39 10.72 5.74
C ASP A 85 -26.99 10.16 5.36
N VAL A 86 -26.42 10.73 4.29
CA VAL A 86 -25.08 10.38 3.78
C VAL A 86 -24.01 10.97 4.65
N GLN A 87 -23.01 10.18 5.00
CA GLN A 87 -21.92 10.61 5.88
C GLN A 87 -20.65 10.94 5.08
N GLU A 88 -20.47 10.31 3.92
CA GLU A 88 -19.29 10.52 3.09
C GLU A 88 -19.65 10.61 1.60
N ILE A 89 -19.06 11.59 0.92
CA ILE A 89 -19.13 11.74 -0.54
C ILE A 89 -17.75 11.47 -1.12
N PHE A 90 -17.68 10.53 -2.06
CA PHE A 90 -16.46 10.24 -2.80
C PHE A 90 -16.58 10.83 -4.20
N SER A 91 -15.79 11.84 -4.52
CA SER A 91 -15.77 12.44 -5.86
C SER A 91 -14.66 11.83 -6.71
N THR A 92 -15.02 11.26 -7.85
CA THR A 92 -14.06 10.85 -8.89
C THR A 92 -13.82 11.93 -9.93
N ILE A 93 -14.58 13.03 -9.82
CA ILE A 93 -14.37 14.27 -10.58
C ILE A 93 -13.47 15.18 -9.72
N THR A 94 -12.37 15.63 -10.31
CA THR A 94 -11.43 16.51 -9.61
C THR A 94 -11.82 17.99 -9.78
N PRO A 95 -11.43 18.87 -8.84
CA PRO A 95 -11.65 20.31 -8.99
C PRO A 95 -11.04 20.91 -10.27
N GLU A 96 -9.99 20.28 -10.82
CA GLU A 96 -9.37 20.67 -12.09
C GLU A 96 -10.27 20.41 -13.31
N GLN A 97 -11.11 19.37 -13.22
CA GLN A 97 -12.08 19.03 -14.27
C GLN A 97 -13.36 19.87 -14.18
N ASN A 98 -13.76 20.20 -12.95
CA ASN A 98 -14.95 20.98 -12.68
C ASN A 98 -14.77 21.84 -11.42
N GLU A 99 -14.64 23.16 -11.58
CA GLU A 99 -14.44 24.10 -10.46
C GLU A 99 -15.56 24.06 -9.41
N TYR A 100 -16.77 23.67 -9.82
CA TYR A 100 -17.90 23.53 -8.90
C TYR A 100 -17.64 22.52 -7.78
N ILE A 101 -16.80 21.51 -8.03
CA ILE A 101 -16.42 20.50 -7.03
C ILE A 101 -15.76 21.13 -5.80
N TYR A 102 -14.93 22.17 -5.99
CA TYR A 102 -14.33 22.88 -4.87
C TYR A 102 -15.38 23.60 -3.99
N THR A 103 -16.36 24.23 -4.63
CA THR A 103 -17.47 24.86 -3.90
C THR A 103 -18.30 23.82 -3.17
N LEU A 104 -18.60 22.71 -3.82
CA LEU A 104 -19.33 21.58 -3.25
C LEU A 104 -18.63 20.98 -2.03
N MET A 105 -17.30 20.84 -2.09
CA MET A 105 -16.48 20.34 -1.00
C MET A 105 -16.61 21.24 0.25
N ASN A 106 -16.50 22.55 0.07
CA ASN A 106 -16.65 23.51 1.18
C ASN A 106 -18.07 23.48 1.77
N GLN A 107 -19.07 23.36 0.94
CA GLN A 107 -20.47 23.27 1.38
C GLN A 107 -20.74 21.95 2.14
N ALA A 108 -20.18 20.82 1.67
CA ALA A 108 -20.29 19.53 2.34
C ALA A 108 -19.68 19.55 3.75
N GLU A 109 -18.54 20.21 3.91
CA GLU A 109 -17.90 20.37 5.21
C GLU A 109 -18.77 21.18 6.18
N MET A 110 -19.42 22.24 5.71
CA MET A 110 -20.35 23.03 6.54
C MET A 110 -21.55 22.21 7.03
N GLU A 111 -21.93 21.19 6.26
CA GLU A 111 -23.04 20.27 6.58
C GLU A 111 -22.57 19.01 7.31
N CYS A 112 -21.32 18.98 7.77
CA CYS A 112 -20.69 17.83 8.44
C CYS A 112 -20.66 16.54 7.61
N ILE A 113 -20.71 16.66 6.27
CA ILE A 113 -20.55 15.55 5.33
C ILE A 113 -19.07 15.49 4.91
N ARG A 114 -18.43 14.36 5.12
CA ARG A 114 -17.02 14.17 4.73
C ARG A 114 -16.89 14.06 3.22
N PHE A 115 -16.18 14.99 2.61
CA PHE A 115 -15.93 14.98 1.16
C PHE A 115 -14.51 14.48 0.86
N LYS A 116 -14.39 13.46 0.00
CA LYS A 116 -13.13 12.84 -0.38
C LYS A 116 -13.00 12.84 -1.89
N VAL A 117 -11.87 13.31 -2.40
CA VAL A 117 -11.57 13.25 -3.84
C VAL A 117 -10.71 12.03 -4.13
N VAL A 118 -11.11 11.26 -5.13
CA VAL A 118 -10.39 10.06 -5.60
C VAL A 118 -9.86 10.35 -7.01
N PRO A 119 -8.62 10.85 -7.12
CA PRO A 119 -8.04 11.18 -8.41
C PRO A 119 -7.76 9.92 -9.24
N ASN A 120 -8.02 9.97 -10.53
CA ASN A 120 -7.66 8.89 -11.43
C ASN A 120 -6.19 9.00 -11.86
N LEU A 121 -5.31 8.34 -11.10
CA LEU A 121 -3.89 8.33 -11.40
C LEU A 121 -3.50 7.37 -12.55
N SER A 122 -4.42 6.52 -13.01
CA SER A 122 -4.15 5.56 -14.08
C SER A 122 -3.85 6.23 -15.43
N TYR A 123 -4.27 7.47 -15.64
CA TYR A 123 -3.90 8.24 -16.83
C TYR A 123 -2.41 8.57 -16.90
N PHE A 124 -1.77 8.71 -15.75
CA PHE A 124 -0.36 9.10 -15.67
C PHE A 124 0.56 7.88 -15.53
N PHE A 125 0.06 6.77 -14.98
CA PHE A 125 0.88 5.62 -14.65
C PHE A 125 0.20 4.30 -15.08
N SER A 126 0.91 3.51 -15.87
CA SER A 126 0.48 2.15 -16.28
C SER A 126 0.62 1.11 -15.15
N LYS A 127 1.20 1.48 -14.01
CA LYS A 127 1.43 0.62 -12.84
C LYS A 127 0.89 1.27 -11.58
N PRO A 128 0.56 0.49 -10.55
CA PRO A 128 0.17 1.03 -9.25
C PRO A 128 1.24 1.98 -8.71
N VAL A 129 0.81 3.12 -8.21
CA VAL A 129 1.67 4.17 -7.66
C VAL A 129 1.56 4.15 -6.14
N ILE A 130 2.67 4.36 -5.48
CA ILE A 130 2.73 4.55 -4.04
C ILE A 130 2.82 6.05 -3.79
N ILE A 131 1.96 6.53 -2.90
CA ILE A 131 1.95 7.94 -2.49
C ILE A 131 2.67 8.04 -1.16
N ASP A 132 3.84 8.66 -1.18
CA ASP A 132 4.60 9.02 0.00
C ASP A 132 4.48 10.52 0.26
N TYR A 133 4.70 10.96 1.50
CA TYR A 133 4.65 12.36 1.86
C TYR A 133 6.00 12.82 2.40
N ILE A 134 6.54 13.89 1.81
CA ILE A 134 7.64 14.64 2.43
C ILE A 134 7.03 15.92 2.99
N ARG A 135 6.76 15.92 4.30
CA ARG A 135 5.94 16.94 4.97
C ARG A 135 4.55 17.01 4.32
N ASP A 136 4.21 18.12 3.67
CA ASP A 136 2.91 18.37 3.05
C ASP A 136 2.91 18.09 1.53
N LEU A 137 4.05 17.65 0.97
CA LEU A 137 4.19 17.39 -0.46
C LEU A 137 3.99 15.89 -0.75
N PRO A 138 2.94 15.50 -1.49
CA PRO A 138 2.78 14.13 -1.95
C PRO A 138 3.81 13.83 -3.05
N ILE A 139 4.50 12.70 -2.91
CA ILE A 139 5.45 12.18 -3.88
C ILE A 139 4.90 10.87 -4.43
N LEU A 140 4.80 10.80 -5.75
CA LEU A 140 4.35 9.60 -6.45
C LEU A 140 5.57 8.76 -6.83
N SER A 141 5.67 7.56 -6.29
CA SER A 141 6.72 6.60 -6.62
C SER A 141 6.14 5.35 -7.26
N LEU A 142 6.80 4.83 -8.29
CA LEU A 142 6.40 3.60 -8.98
C LEU A 142 6.82 2.34 -8.22
N ARG A 143 7.68 2.48 -7.23
CA ARG A 143 8.26 1.37 -6.50
C ARG A 143 8.60 1.79 -5.07
N SER A 144 8.17 1.00 -4.09
CA SER A 144 8.71 1.12 -2.74
C SER A 144 10.00 0.31 -2.64
N GLU A 145 11.03 0.91 -2.09
CA GLU A 145 12.23 0.17 -1.71
C GLU A 145 12.15 -0.17 -0.22
N PRO A 146 11.91 -1.44 0.15
CA PRO A 146 11.72 -1.82 1.56
C PRO A 146 12.91 -1.45 2.45
N LEU A 147 14.08 -1.22 1.85
CA LEU A 147 15.30 -0.83 2.56
C LEU A 147 15.46 0.70 2.72
N GLU A 148 14.54 1.51 2.24
CA GLU A 148 14.52 2.95 2.55
C GLU A 148 14.11 3.19 4.00
N ASP A 149 13.23 2.33 4.53
CA ASP A 149 12.87 2.37 5.95
C ASP A 149 14.06 1.96 6.85
N VAL A 150 14.35 2.84 7.81
CA VAL A 150 15.44 2.64 8.80
C VAL A 150 15.23 1.37 9.61
N GLY A 151 13.97 1.06 9.97
CA GLY A 151 13.62 -0.14 10.72
C GLY A 151 13.94 -1.42 9.95
N ASN A 152 13.65 -1.45 8.66
CA ASN A 152 13.91 -2.59 7.80
C ASN A 152 15.42 -2.77 7.54
N ARG A 153 16.18 -1.69 7.40
CA ARG A 153 17.66 -1.74 7.33
C ARG A 153 18.27 -2.31 8.60
N PHE A 154 17.75 -1.90 9.76
CA PHE A 154 18.23 -2.40 11.05
C PHE A 154 17.95 -3.91 11.22
N LYS A 155 16.71 -4.34 10.94
CA LYS A 155 16.33 -5.77 10.97
C LYS A 155 17.19 -6.59 10.04
N LYS A 156 17.41 -6.12 8.80
CA LYS A 156 18.31 -6.79 7.87
C LYS A 156 19.74 -6.88 8.41
N ARG A 157 20.28 -5.80 9.00
CA ARG A 157 21.63 -5.81 9.54
C ARG A 157 21.82 -6.83 10.63
N ILE A 158 20.85 -6.92 11.55
CA ILE A 158 20.87 -7.94 12.61
C ILE A 158 20.87 -9.35 12.00
N LEU A 159 19.95 -9.60 11.06
CA LEU A 159 19.86 -10.89 10.40
C LEU A 159 21.16 -11.25 9.67
N ASP A 160 21.74 -10.31 8.91
CA ASP A 160 23.00 -10.51 8.19
C ASP A 160 24.14 -10.87 9.16
N VAL A 161 24.24 -10.19 10.31
CA VAL A 161 25.29 -10.46 11.33
C VAL A 161 25.08 -11.83 11.96
N VAL A 162 23.86 -12.17 12.37
CA VAL A 162 23.55 -13.47 12.99
C VAL A 162 23.84 -14.61 12.03
N VAL A 163 23.31 -14.52 10.80
CA VAL A 163 23.54 -15.57 9.78
C VAL A 163 25.02 -15.70 9.44
N SER A 164 25.73 -14.58 9.25
CA SER A 164 27.17 -14.62 8.97
C SER A 164 27.95 -15.25 10.11
N PHE A 165 27.61 -14.93 11.36
CA PHE A 165 28.25 -15.52 12.53
C PHE A 165 28.05 -17.05 12.59
N LEU A 166 26.82 -17.52 12.38
CA LEU A 166 26.50 -18.94 12.34
C LEU A 166 27.27 -19.66 11.23
N VAL A 167 27.33 -19.07 10.02
CA VAL A 167 28.08 -19.64 8.90
C VAL A 167 29.58 -19.70 9.20
N VAL A 168 30.14 -18.64 9.80
CA VAL A 168 31.57 -18.65 10.17
C VAL A 168 31.88 -19.74 11.20
N VAL A 169 31.05 -19.84 12.26
CA VAL A 169 31.28 -20.79 13.36
C VAL A 169 31.02 -22.23 12.94
N PHE A 170 29.89 -22.51 12.29
CA PHE A 170 29.48 -23.89 12.04
C PHE A 170 29.91 -24.44 10.68
N VAL A 171 30.21 -23.60 9.70
CA VAL A 171 30.61 -24.06 8.38
C VAL A 171 32.07 -23.74 8.08
N LEU A 172 32.48 -22.49 8.17
CA LEU A 172 33.81 -22.07 7.73
C LEU A 172 34.90 -22.55 8.70
N SER A 173 34.61 -22.72 9.99
CA SER A 173 35.60 -23.15 11.00
C SER A 173 36.26 -24.50 10.68
N TRP A 174 35.54 -25.45 10.12
CA TRP A 174 36.07 -26.76 9.72
C TRP A 174 36.32 -26.86 8.22
N LEU A 175 35.56 -26.16 7.38
CA LEU A 175 35.69 -26.20 5.93
C LEU A 175 37.00 -25.56 5.45
N ILE A 176 37.38 -24.41 6.03
CA ILE A 176 38.62 -23.72 5.65
C ILE A 176 39.88 -24.57 5.90
N PRO A 177 40.06 -25.21 7.07
CA PRO A 177 41.20 -26.09 7.29
C PRO A 177 41.24 -27.27 6.33
N ILE A 178 40.11 -27.91 6.06
CA ILE A 178 40.06 -29.06 5.14
C ILE A 178 40.44 -28.62 3.72
N LEU A 179 39.80 -27.55 3.19
CA LEU A 179 40.16 -27.06 1.87
C LEU A 179 41.60 -26.55 1.79
N GLY A 180 42.05 -25.89 2.84
CA GLY A 180 43.43 -25.43 2.94
C GLY A 180 44.43 -26.58 2.87
N LEU A 181 44.16 -27.71 3.57
CA LEU A 181 44.99 -28.92 3.54
C LEU A 181 45.02 -29.50 2.15
N LEU A 182 43.87 -29.63 1.46
CA LEU A 182 43.77 -30.16 0.09
C LEU A 182 44.55 -29.28 -0.89
N ILE A 183 44.48 -27.97 -0.79
CA ILE A 183 45.20 -27.04 -1.68
C ILE A 183 46.72 -27.15 -1.47
N ILE A 184 47.20 -27.32 -0.23
CA ILE A 184 48.62 -27.49 0.05
C ILE A 184 49.15 -28.84 -0.47
N LEU A 185 48.35 -29.89 -0.33
CA LEU A 185 48.72 -31.22 -0.87
C LEU A 185 48.81 -31.24 -2.39
N GLU A 186 47.96 -30.45 -3.06
CA GLU A 186 47.93 -30.41 -4.53
C GLU A 186 49.04 -29.52 -5.12
N SER A 187 49.32 -28.37 -4.48
CA SER A 187 50.36 -27.48 -4.98
C SER A 187 51.06 -26.65 -3.89
N LYS A 188 52.35 -26.45 -4.03
CA LYS A 188 53.14 -25.60 -3.08
C LYS A 188 52.82 -24.12 -3.22
N GLY A 189 52.45 -23.47 -2.11
CA GLY A 189 52.19 -21.99 -2.08
C GLY A 189 51.10 -21.60 -1.10
N PRO A 190 50.73 -20.30 -1.02
CA PRO A 190 49.76 -19.79 -0.08
C PRO A 190 48.35 -20.26 -0.40
N ILE A 191 47.54 -20.55 0.64
CA ILE A 191 46.13 -21.03 0.50
C ILE A 191 45.24 -19.96 -0.09
N PHE A 192 45.45 -18.70 0.29
CA PHE A 192 44.64 -17.57 -0.13
C PHE A 192 45.36 -16.70 -1.13
N PHE A 193 44.59 -16.28 -2.14
CA PHE A 193 44.98 -15.26 -3.11
C PHE A 193 44.20 -13.97 -2.84
N SER A 194 44.90 -12.85 -2.78
CA SER A 194 44.25 -11.52 -2.55
C SER A 194 44.16 -10.76 -3.86
N GLN A 195 42.95 -10.34 -4.20
CA GLN A 195 42.67 -9.51 -5.39
C GLN A 195 41.97 -8.23 -5.00
N LYS A 196 42.45 -7.07 -5.48
CA LYS A 196 41.75 -5.80 -5.34
C LYS A 196 40.47 -5.76 -6.16
N ARG A 197 39.34 -5.41 -5.55
CA ARG A 197 38.05 -5.21 -6.21
C ARG A 197 37.45 -3.87 -5.79
N THR A 198 36.64 -3.30 -6.66
CA THR A 198 35.87 -2.09 -6.39
C THR A 198 34.59 -2.47 -5.66
N GLY A 199 34.35 -1.86 -4.51
CA GLY A 199 33.17 -2.03 -3.68
C GLY A 199 32.21 -0.85 -3.78
N LYS A 200 31.34 -0.73 -2.78
CA LYS A 200 30.37 0.35 -2.68
C LYS A 200 31.10 1.71 -2.62
N ASN A 201 30.55 2.71 -3.28
CA ASN A 201 31.11 4.09 -3.39
C ASN A 201 32.50 4.16 -4.04
N ASN A 202 32.79 3.28 -4.98
CA ASN A 202 34.09 3.23 -5.68
C ASN A 202 35.33 3.00 -4.77
N GLN A 203 35.12 2.56 -3.53
CA GLN A 203 36.24 2.24 -2.65
C GLN A 203 36.78 0.84 -2.99
N THR A 204 38.11 0.74 -3.15
CA THR A 204 38.77 -0.53 -3.42
C THR A 204 38.97 -1.31 -2.13
N PHE A 205 38.70 -2.62 -2.16
CA PHE A 205 39.00 -3.54 -1.06
C PHE A 205 39.70 -4.80 -1.54
N ASN A 206 40.42 -5.48 -0.65
CA ASN A 206 41.07 -6.73 -0.94
C ASN A 206 40.08 -7.91 -0.75
N CYS A 207 39.78 -8.58 -1.84
CA CYS A 207 38.96 -9.81 -1.83
C CYS A 207 39.88 -11.03 -1.72
N LEU A 208 39.69 -11.84 -0.68
CA LEU A 208 40.39 -13.10 -0.50
C LEU A 208 39.67 -14.22 -1.25
N LYS A 209 40.42 -15.01 -1.98
CA LYS A 209 39.94 -16.23 -2.67
C LYS A 209 40.84 -17.40 -2.30
N PHE A 210 40.28 -18.60 -2.34
CA PHE A 210 41.14 -19.78 -2.38
C PHE A 210 41.90 -19.76 -3.72
N ARG A 211 43.14 -20.21 -3.65
CA ARG A 211 43.96 -20.33 -4.83
C ARG A 211 43.36 -21.43 -5.73
N SER A 212 42.93 -21.08 -6.91
CA SER A 212 42.68 -22.01 -8.03
C SER A 212 43.96 -22.10 -8.85
N MET A 213 44.23 -23.26 -9.37
CA MET A 213 45.40 -23.48 -10.24
C MET A 213 45.42 -22.50 -11.40
#